data_b01c9997613a9cca8dbfcf5172806460
#
_entry.id   b01c9997613a9cca8dbfcf5172806460
#
_cell.length_a   1.000
_cell.length_b   1.000
_cell.length_c   1.000
_cell.angle_alpha   90.00
_cell.angle_beta   90.00
_cell.angle_gamma   90.00
#
_symmetry.space_group_name_H-M   'P 1'
#
loop_
_entity.id
_entity.type
_entity.pdbx_description
1 polymer ?
#
loop_
_entity_poly.entity_id
_entity_poly.type
_entity_poly.pdbx_seq_one_letter_code
_entity_poly.pdbx_strand_id
1 'polypeptide(L)'
;MLLGCTLSMMLCAPPANCDDDLRSLELYNGEGTEVVSGTRSPRPASQTAENITVVTSQDIDAINAHTLADVLSYVTGVQLEMTRTPGTPVNFEVQGSNFNHVLVLLDGVPINNLADNFPDVSSIPVQLIERVEFVKGAASSSWGNALGGGINVITKSPDPERAVGGMVSASYGERETFDARAELSGTINRFGYYLTGGKLRSDGLLSNNMSDKNNFYGKLQYDLPARGSLNMTTAVMDGESGMFGAGVNRANIDSTLVVSTIATQYQLMDHLRVEAALVTTESSAKLLRQGLVAPGTVGTMAFETEESRLGGNIQLSWLDDLQRITAGIDYEHVSAHMVNGIALVDLLNRRADRVGLYLSDTLTLGRFALTPSARFDSTGSAGDHFSPSFGVTYALTENSVLRGYTARGYSLTSLNRSASTEKVWTSQLGFETGDIPGLWLKGTLFRNDTWDIISGSTRAITYERHVKQGAEVEAKTIPVYRTSLTTGYTYIRGTHGDSGPHLNGVPKHTVQVGLRYQDYSAFQAHLNGRFIDWDNPGTGKYGAIIWDLHLRKTVEFSETSLEIFASVRNLFNGDQYLDAVYRNPGRWVELGVRCNF
;
A
#
# COMPACT_ATOMS: atom_id res chain seq x y z
N MET A 1 17.01 -33.79 8.56
CA MET A 1 16.15 -34.80 9.18
C MET A 1 15.92 -34.42 10.65
N LEU A 2 15.10 -33.40 10.93
CA LEU A 2 14.69 -32.95 12.28
C LEU A 2 13.64 -31.82 12.14
N LEU A 3 12.50 -32.14 11.52
CA LEU A 3 11.32 -31.24 11.45
C LEU A 3 9.99 -32.00 11.51
N GLY A 4 9.98 -33.18 12.12
CA GLY A 4 8.84 -34.08 12.07
C GLY A 4 8.14 -34.38 13.40
N CYS A 5 8.45 -33.68 14.50
CA CYS A 5 7.95 -34.14 15.83
C CYS A 5 7.21 -33.11 16.70
N THR A 6 6.84 -31.93 16.22
CA THR A 6 6.17 -30.91 17.08
C THR A 6 4.74 -30.55 16.69
N LEU A 7 4.15 -31.16 15.67
CA LEU A 7 2.79 -30.84 15.22
C LEU A 7 1.68 -31.71 15.86
N SER A 8 2.01 -32.73 16.66
CA SER A 8 1.03 -33.66 17.23
C SER A 8 0.53 -33.34 18.64
N MET A 9 0.98 -32.27 19.29
CA MET A 9 0.57 -31.93 20.66
C MET A 9 -0.45 -30.79 20.80
N MET A 10 -0.93 -30.21 19.70
CA MET A 10 -1.90 -29.07 19.76
C MET A 10 -3.37 -29.46 19.61
N LEU A 11 -3.73 -30.73 19.53
CA LEU A 11 -5.10 -31.17 19.23
C LEU A 11 -5.94 -31.61 20.43
N CYS A 12 -5.51 -31.40 21.66
CA CYS A 12 -6.29 -31.72 22.86
C CYS A 12 -6.28 -30.54 23.87
N ALA A 13 -6.96 -29.43 23.55
CA ALA A 13 -7.36 -28.43 24.52
C ALA A 13 -8.89 -28.51 24.76
N PRO A 14 -9.38 -28.39 26.03
CA PRO A 14 -10.82 -28.34 26.30
C PRO A 14 -11.47 -27.11 25.66
N PRO A 15 -12.77 -27.16 25.32
CA PRO A 15 -13.46 -26.06 24.65
C PRO A 15 -13.50 -24.84 25.56
N ALA A 16 -12.73 -23.82 25.22
CA ALA A 16 -12.96 -22.45 25.70
C ALA A 16 -14.19 -21.89 24.95
N ASN A 17 -14.98 -21.05 25.60
CA ASN A 17 -16.25 -20.48 25.14
C ASN A 17 -16.25 -20.14 23.64
N CYS A 18 -16.95 -20.96 22.88
CA CYS A 18 -16.89 -21.00 21.41
C CYS A 18 -17.60 -19.79 20.73
N ASP A 19 -18.47 -19.06 21.42
CA ASP A 19 -19.31 -18.03 20.79
C ASP A 19 -18.60 -16.67 20.59
N ASP A 20 -17.72 -16.26 21.51
CA ASP A 20 -16.98 -15.00 21.33
C ASP A 20 -15.79 -15.16 20.39
N ASP A 21 -15.24 -16.37 20.28
CA ASP A 21 -14.12 -16.68 19.40
C ASP A 21 -14.57 -16.87 17.94
N LEU A 22 -15.80 -17.33 17.69
CA LEU A 22 -16.40 -17.41 16.36
C LEU A 22 -16.68 -16.02 15.78
N ARG A 23 -17.12 -15.07 16.60
CA ARG A 23 -17.29 -13.65 16.19
C ARG A 23 -15.96 -12.99 15.80
N SER A 24 -14.84 -13.40 16.40
CA SER A 24 -13.52 -12.91 16.00
C SER A 24 -13.06 -13.48 14.66
N LEU A 25 -13.48 -14.69 14.28
CA LEU A 25 -13.28 -15.24 12.94
C LEU A 25 -14.15 -14.55 11.88
N GLU A 26 -15.39 -14.20 12.21
CA GLU A 26 -16.25 -13.40 11.34
C GLU A 26 -15.61 -12.04 11.02
N LEU A 27 -14.95 -11.41 11.99
CA LEU A 27 -14.14 -10.20 11.77
C LEU A 27 -12.89 -10.46 10.90
N TYR A 28 -12.30 -11.66 10.95
CA TYR A 28 -11.19 -12.04 10.08
C TYR A 28 -11.62 -12.50 8.68
N ASN A 29 -12.82 -13.05 8.53
CA ASN A 29 -13.33 -13.58 7.26
C ASN A 29 -13.80 -12.52 6.26
N GLY A 30 -13.69 -11.24 6.58
CA GLY A 30 -13.99 -10.17 5.63
C GLY A 30 -15.47 -10.04 5.23
N GLU A 31 -16.41 -10.78 5.85
CA GLU A 31 -17.84 -10.58 5.57
C GLU A 31 -18.34 -9.20 6.00
N GLY A 32 -17.70 -8.59 7.01
CA GLY A 32 -17.94 -7.21 7.42
C GLY A 32 -17.01 -6.19 6.76
N THR A 33 -15.99 -6.60 6.01
CA THR A 33 -15.04 -5.67 5.40
C THR A 33 -15.46 -5.32 3.99
N GLU A 34 -16.01 -4.14 3.80
CA GLU A 34 -16.23 -3.58 2.47
C GLU A 34 -14.93 -3.09 1.87
N VAL A 35 -14.68 -3.47 0.62
CA VAL A 35 -13.55 -2.99 -0.18
C VAL A 35 -14.07 -2.19 -1.37
N VAL A 36 -13.35 -1.15 -1.74
CA VAL A 36 -13.71 -0.25 -2.84
C VAL A 36 -12.73 -0.33 -4.01
N SER A 37 -11.51 -0.79 -3.76
CA SER A 37 -10.41 -0.66 -4.73
C SER A 37 -10.51 -1.59 -5.94
N GLY A 38 -11.29 -2.66 -5.87
CA GLY A 38 -11.51 -3.56 -7.02
C GLY A 38 -12.30 -2.91 -8.15
N THR A 39 -13.43 -2.28 -7.84
CA THR A 39 -14.38 -1.73 -8.85
C THR A 39 -14.84 -0.31 -8.57
N ARG A 40 -14.17 0.42 -7.67
CA ARG A 40 -14.55 1.78 -7.23
C ARG A 40 -15.96 1.85 -6.58
N SER A 41 -16.51 0.73 -6.16
CA SER A 41 -17.81 0.64 -5.50
C SER A 41 -17.70 -0.26 -4.28
N PRO A 42 -18.27 0.12 -3.12
CA PRO A 42 -18.22 -0.69 -1.91
C PRO A 42 -18.86 -2.06 -2.14
N ARG A 43 -18.17 -3.11 -1.76
CA ARG A 43 -18.69 -4.49 -1.79
C ARG A 43 -17.96 -5.38 -0.77
N PRO A 44 -18.59 -6.45 -0.30
CA PRO A 44 -17.92 -7.41 0.56
C PRO A 44 -16.67 -8.00 -0.10
N ALA A 45 -15.61 -8.16 0.67
CA ALA A 45 -14.37 -8.77 0.18
C ALA A 45 -14.61 -10.20 -0.38
N SER A 46 -15.60 -10.94 0.16
CA SER A 46 -16.00 -12.26 -0.32
C SER A 46 -16.55 -12.28 -1.76
N GLN A 47 -17.13 -11.17 -2.23
CA GLN A 47 -17.64 -11.01 -3.60
C GLN A 47 -16.60 -10.41 -4.56
N THR A 48 -15.37 -10.18 -4.10
CA THR A 48 -14.30 -9.58 -4.88
C THR A 48 -13.42 -10.67 -5.48
N ALA A 49 -13.32 -10.70 -6.81
CA ALA A 49 -12.54 -11.71 -7.52
C ALA A 49 -11.03 -11.39 -7.53
N GLU A 50 -10.68 -10.11 -7.45
CA GLU A 50 -9.32 -9.63 -7.36
C GLU A 50 -8.64 -10.13 -6.07
N ASN A 51 -7.34 -10.39 -6.11
CA ASN A 51 -6.58 -10.70 -4.91
C ASN A 51 -6.36 -9.42 -4.09
N ILE A 52 -7.28 -9.14 -3.16
CA ILE A 52 -7.21 -7.97 -2.27
C ILE A 52 -6.74 -8.41 -0.88
N THR A 53 -5.83 -7.63 -0.30
CA THR A 53 -5.45 -7.69 1.11
C THR A 53 -5.78 -6.35 1.75
N VAL A 54 -6.40 -6.38 2.92
CA VAL A 54 -6.75 -5.18 3.71
C VAL A 54 -5.90 -5.17 4.96
N VAL A 55 -5.30 -4.02 5.27
CA VAL A 55 -4.58 -3.75 6.52
C VAL A 55 -5.31 -2.63 7.24
N THR A 56 -5.79 -2.89 8.43
CA THR A 56 -6.58 -1.95 9.23
C THR A 56 -5.70 -1.03 10.07
N SER A 57 -6.27 0.08 10.57
CA SER A 57 -5.58 0.95 11.53
C SER A 57 -5.13 0.19 12.79
N GLN A 58 -5.90 -0.82 13.24
CA GLN A 58 -5.52 -1.66 14.37
C GLN A 58 -4.28 -2.52 14.10
N ASP A 59 -4.16 -3.07 12.87
CA ASP A 59 -2.97 -3.81 12.44
C ASP A 59 -1.75 -2.89 12.35
N ILE A 60 -1.94 -1.67 11.84
CA ILE A 60 -0.92 -0.62 11.74
C ILE A 60 -0.42 -0.21 13.13
N ASP A 61 -1.33 0.01 14.06
CA ASP A 61 -1.00 0.35 15.45
C ASP A 61 -0.27 -0.79 16.18
N ALA A 62 -0.61 -2.04 15.88
CA ALA A 62 0.01 -3.21 16.52
C ALA A 62 1.51 -3.34 16.19
N ILE A 63 1.93 -2.86 15.02
CA ILE A 63 3.34 -2.88 14.58
C ILE A 63 4.08 -1.57 14.83
N ASN A 64 3.43 -0.60 15.47
CA ASN A 64 3.97 0.75 15.70
C ASN A 64 4.61 1.33 14.44
N ALA A 65 3.87 1.33 13.33
CA ALA A 65 4.32 1.88 12.07
C ALA A 65 4.43 3.41 12.12
N HIS A 66 5.39 3.97 11.36
CA HIS A 66 5.55 5.43 11.20
C HIS A 66 4.92 5.91 9.90
N THR A 67 5.15 5.15 8.82
CA THR A 67 4.70 5.50 7.47
C THR A 67 4.09 4.29 6.76
N LEU A 68 3.47 4.52 5.60
CA LEU A 68 2.96 3.44 4.76
C LEU A 68 4.07 2.45 4.35
N ALA A 69 5.33 2.89 4.24
CA ALA A 69 6.44 2.00 3.95
C ALA A 69 6.61 0.90 5.01
N ASP A 70 6.41 1.22 6.29
CA ASP A 70 6.44 0.20 7.35
C ASP A 70 5.30 -0.81 7.19
N VAL A 71 4.10 -0.35 6.84
CA VAL A 71 2.92 -1.21 6.62
C VAL A 71 3.17 -2.20 5.48
N LEU A 72 3.78 -1.75 4.37
CA LEU A 72 4.09 -2.59 3.22
C LEU A 72 4.95 -3.81 3.60
N SER A 73 5.84 -3.66 4.57
CA SER A 73 6.76 -4.73 4.99
C SER A 73 6.07 -5.95 5.63
N TYR A 74 4.80 -5.81 6.01
CA TYR A 74 4.00 -6.87 6.67
C TYR A 74 2.90 -7.45 5.76
N VAL A 75 2.82 -7.01 4.50
CA VAL A 75 1.81 -7.50 3.56
C VAL A 75 2.35 -8.66 2.74
N THR A 76 1.67 -9.81 2.76
CA THR A 76 2.02 -10.97 1.92
C THR A 76 2.00 -10.58 0.44
N GLY A 77 2.99 -11.03 -0.33
CA GLY A 77 3.12 -10.67 -1.75
C GLY A 77 3.69 -9.28 -2.02
N VAL A 78 4.03 -8.52 -0.97
CA VAL A 78 4.73 -7.23 -1.07
C VAL A 78 6.11 -7.38 -0.44
N GLN A 79 7.15 -6.95 -1.14
CA GLN A 79 8.54 -7.01 -0.69
C GLN A 79 9.18 -5.63 -0.77
N LEU A 80 9.85 -5.21 0.30
CA LEU A 80 10.70 -4.04 0.28
C LEU A 80 12.12 -4.45 -0.11
N GLU A 81 12.66 -3.84 -1.17
CA GLU A 81 14.06 -4.05 -1.55
C GLU A 81 15.01 -3.55 -0.48
N MET A 82 14.60 -2.52 0.26
CA MET A 82 15.41 -1.85 1.26
C MET A 82 14.56 -1.47 2.46
N THR A 83 14.91 -1.98 3.64
CA THR A 83 14.41 -1.45 4.91
C THR A 83 15.39 -0.40 5.41
N ARG A 84 14.90 0.77 5.81
CA ARG A 84 15.75 1.93 6.15
C ARG A 84 15.24 2.66 7.39
N THR A 85 15.84 3.82 7.65
CA THR A 85 15.34 4.78 8.63
C THR A 85 13.90 5.16 8.29
N PRO A 86 12.98 5.22 9.26
CA PRO A 86 11.61 5.69 9.03
C PRO A 86 11.56 7.04 8.32
N GLY A 87 10.67 7.18 7.33
CA GLY A 87 10.52 8.40 6.53
C GLY A 87 11.50 8.56 5.36
N THR A 88 12.44 7.61 5.15
CA THR A 88 13.30 7.65 3.96
C THR A 88 12.71 6.85 2.82
N PRO A 89 12.88 7.29 1.55
CA PRO A 89 12.31 6.61 0.37
C PRO A 89 12.74 5.15 0.28
N VAL A 90 11.78 4.29 -0.09
CA VAL A 90 11.96 2.85 -0.26
C VAL A 90 11.46 2.39 -1.62
N ASN A 91 12.10 1.37 -2.17
CA ASN A 91 11.59 0.63 -3.31
C ASN A 91 10.84 -0.60 -2.81
N PHE A 92 9.79 -0.98 -3.51
CA PHE A 92 9.01 -2.17 -3.20
C PHE A 92 8.53 -2.87 -4.47
N GLU A 93 8.17 -4.13 -4.33
CA GLU A 93 7.57 -4.94 -5.37
C GLU A 93 6.24 -5.55 -4.89
N VAL A 94 5.29 -5.70 -5.80
CA VAL A 94 4.03 -6.42 -5.58
C VAL A 94 3.96 -7.58 -6.56
N GLN A 95 3.99 -8.84 -6.06
CA GLN A 95 4.09 -10.05 -6.90
C GLN A 95 5.23 -9.97 -7.92
N GLY A 96 6.36 -9.37 -7.51
CA GLY A 96 7.51 -9.10 -8.36
C GLY A 96 7.32 -7.94 -9.35
N SER A 97 6.20 -7.24 -9.35
CA SER A 97 6.01 -6.00 -10.12
C SER A 97 6.64 -4.83 -9.39
N ASN A 98 7.49 -4.11 -10.09
CA ASN A 98 8.26 -3.01 -9.52
C ASN A 98 7.33 -1.85 -9.08
N PHE A 99 7.75 -1.04 -8.11
CA PHE A 99 7.00 0.09 -7.54
C PHE A 99 6.42 1.05 -8.58
N ASN A 100 7.14 1.31 -9.69
CA ASN A 100 6.68 2.20 -10.76
C ASN A 100 5.54 1.60 -11.63
N HIS A 101 5.23 0.30 -11.46
CA HIS A 101 4.08 -0.37 -12.05
C HIS A 101 2.86 -0.40 -11.12
N VAL A 102 3.05 -0.01 -9.86
CA VAL A 102 2.01 -0.02 -8.83
C VAL A 102 1.47 1.39 -8.62
N LEU A 103 0.17 1.54 -8.75
CA LEU A 103 -0.49 2.81 -8.52
C LEU A 103 -0.80 2.98 -7.03
N VAL A 104 -0.26 4.03 -6.41
CA VAL A 104 -0.57 4.38 -5.02
C VAL A 104 -1.58 5.51 -5.00
N LEU A 105 -2.64 5.33 -4.22
CA LEU A 105 -3.79 6.21 -4.16
C LEU A 105 -4.00 6.69 -2.72
N LEU A 106 -4.40 7.95 -2.55
CA LEU A 106 -4.91 8.51 -1.31
C LEU A 106 -6.40 8.86 -1.53
N ASP A 107 -7.31 8.11 -0.89
CA ASP A 107 -8.76 8.20 -1.14
C ASP A 107 -9.13 8.15 -2.64
N GLY A 108 -8.45 7.28 -3.41
CA GLY A 108 -8.65 7.15 -4.85
C GLY A 108 -7.90 8.17 -5.72
N VAL A 109 -7.14 9.10 -5.14
CA VAL A 109 -6.32 10.09 -5.86
C VAL A 109 -4.91 9.56 -6.09
N PRO A 110 -4.43 9.43 -7.35
CA PRO A 110 -3.07 8.98 -7.63
C PRO A 110 -2.01 9.94 -7.07
N ILE A 111 -1.02 9.40 -6.37
CA ILE A 111 0.09 10.17 -5.79
C ILE A 111 1.47 9.83 -6.38
N ASN A 112 1.53 8.86 -7.30
CA ASN A 112 2.77 8.61 -8.06
C ASN A 112 3.18 9.90 -8.78
N ASN A 113 4.47 10.24 -8.75
CA ASN A 113 4.97 11.38 -9.50
C ASN A 113 4.86 11.15 -11.02
N LEU A 114 4.93 12.21 -11.81
CA LEU A 114 4.75 12.17 -13.26
C LEU A 114 6.08 11.94 -13.99
N ALA A 115 7.21 12.32 -13.37
CA ALA A 115 8.52 12.29 -13.99
C ALA A 115 9.07 10.87 -14.17
N ASP A 116 8.90 9.99 -13.18
CA ASP A 116 9.41 8.61 -13.18
C ASP A 116 8.43 7.56 -12.63
N ASN A 117 7.18 7.97 -12.34
CA ASN A 117 6.11 7.16 -11.78
C ASN A 117 6.44 6.57 -10.39
N PHE A 118 7.34 7.22 -9.63
CA PHE A 118 7.72 6.80 -8.29
C PHE A 118 6.64 7.21 -7.27
N PRO A 119 6.11 6.29 -6.45
CA PRO A 119 5.25 6.61 -5.32
C PRO A 119 6.09 6.70 -4.04
N ASP A 120 6.21 7.88 -3.44
CA ASP A 120 6.90 8.02 -2.15
C ASP A 120 6.00 7.57 -0.99
N VAL A 121 5.91 6.25 -0.79
CA VAL A 121 5.13 5.64 0.30
C VAL A 121 5.70 5.96 1.69
N SER A 122 6.94 6.40 1.78
CA SER A 122 7.58 6.79 3.04
C SER A 122 7.16 8.18 3.53
N SER A 123 6.55 8.99 2.67
CA SER A 123 5.99 10.30 3.03
C SER A 123 4.55 10.22 3.56
N ILE A 124 3.86 9.08 3.39
CA ILE A 124 2.48 8.92 3.86
C ILE A 124 2.49 8.51 5.33
N PRO A 125 2.05 9.39 6.26
CA PRO A 125 2.07 9.10 7.69
C PRO A 125 0.89 8.20 8.06
N VAL A 126 1.10 7.25 9.00
CA VAL A 126 0.07 6.27 9.32
C VAL A 126 -1.11 6.82 10.12
N GLN A 127 -0.96 7.94 10.84
CA GLN A 127 -2.05 8.49 11.64
C GLN A 127 -3.28 8.88 10.82
N LEU A 128 -3.12 9.25 9.54
CA LEU A 128 -4.26 9.56 8.69
C LEU A 128 -5.00 8.31 8.16
N ILE A 129 -4.41 7.10 8.33
CA ILE A 129 -4.88 5.87 7.67
C ILE A 129 -5.96 5.19 8.52
N GLU A 130 -7.13 4.97 7.93
CA GLU A 130 -8.16 4.07 8.45
C GLU A 130 -7.88 2.62 8.05
N ARG A 131 -7.59 2.39 6.76
CA ARG A 131 -7.16 1.12 6.22
C ARG A 131 -6.41 1.30 4.91
N VAL A 132 -5.67 0.27 4.53
CA VAL A 132 -5.00 0.20 3.21
C VAL A 132 -5.52 -1.02 2.47
N GLU A 133 -5.97 -0.82 1.25
CA GLU A 133 -6.43 -1.88 0.36
C GLU A 133 -5.38 -2.14 -0.73
N PHE A 134 -4.84 -3.36 -0.75
CA PHE A 134 -3.83 -3.81 -1.72
C PHE A 134 -4.50 -4.67 -2.79
N VAL A 135 -4.61 -4.18 -4.01
CA VAL A 135 -5.05 -4.94 -5.18
C VAL A 135 -3.81 -5.48 -5.88
N LYS A 136 -3.61 -6.80 -5.87
CA LYS A 136 -2.42 -7.45 -6.43
C LYS A 136 -2.71 -7.96 -7.84
N GLY A 137 -1.81 -7.65 -8.79
CA GLY A 137 -2.02 -7.86 -10.22
C GLY A 137 -2.71 -6.69 -10.90
N ALA A 138 -2.93 -6.75 -12.22
CA ALA A 138 -3.43 -5.63 -12.99
C ALA A 138 -4.77 -5.09 -12.47
N ALA A 139 -4.82 -3.78 -12.18
CA ALA A 139 -6.00 -3.05 -11.72
C ALA A 139 -6.44 -1.93 -12.70
N SER A 140 -5.94 -1.98 -13.95
CA SER A 140 -6.16 -0.91 -14.93
C SER A 140 -7.61 -0.77 -15.39
N SER A 141 -8.44 -1.81 -15.29
CA SER A 141 -9.88 -1.74 -15.60
C SER A 141 -10.64 -0.79 -14.67
N SER A 142 -10.12 -0.54 -13.47
CA SER A 142 -10.68 0.41 -12.51
C SER A 142 -9.89 1.72 -12.45
N TRP A 143 -8.55 1.66 -12.45
CA TRP A 143 -7.70 2.78 -12.08
C TRP A 143 -6.78 3.29 -13.21
N GLY A 144 -6.82 2.70 -14.42
CA GLY A 144 -5.98 3.12 -15.54
C GLY A 144 -4.52 2.66 -15.36
N ASN A 145 -3.60 3.57 -15.13
CA ASN A 145 -2.16 3.33 -15.03
C ASN A 145 -1.76 2.43 -13.83
N ALA A 146 -2.20 1.17 -13.79
CA ALA A 146 -2.03 0.24 -12.68
C ALA A 146 -1.67 -1.17 -13.16
N LEU A 147 -0.53 -1.31 -13.86
CA LEU A 147 -0.05 -2.56 -14.44
C LEU A 147 0.20 -3.64 -13.38
N GLY A 148 0.90 -3.30 -12.30
CA GLY A 148 1.33 -4.24 -11.25
C GLY A 148 0.38 -4.34 -10.07
N GLY A 149 -0.66 -3.49 -10.03
CA GLY A 149 -1.65 -3.42 -8.97
C GLY A 149 -1.91 -2.02 -8.46
N GLY A 150 -2.69 -1.94 -7.38
CA GLY A 150 -3.01 -0.69 -6.70
C GLY A 150 -2.88 -0.80 -5.20
N ILE A 151 -2.44 0.26 -4.57
CA ILE A 151 -2.42 0.44 -3.11
C ILE A 151 -3.27 1.66 -2.81
N ASN A 152 -4.45 1.46 -2.26
CA ASN A 152 -5.36 2.55 -1.94
C ASN A 152 -5.37 2.79 -0.43
N VAL A 153 -4.88 3.96 -0.04
CA VAL A 153 -4.91 4.44 1.34
C VAL A 153 -6.25 5.12 1.57
N ILE A 154 -7.08 4.51 2.39
CA ILE A 154 -8.35 5.08 2.84
C ILE A 154 -8.10 5.85 4.13
N THR A 155 -8.45 7.12 4.14
CA THR A 155 -8.19 7.99 5.29
C THR A 155 -9.31 7.91 6.31
N LYS A 156 -8.96 8.18 7.59
CA LYS A 156 -9.93 8.23 8.70
C LYS A 156 -11.05 9.23 8.42
N SER A 157 -12.23 8.92 8.93
CA SER A 157 -13.42 9.76 8.86
C SER A 157 -13.68 10.48 10.19
N PRO A 158 -14.45 11.60 10.18
CA PRO A 158 -14.92 12.23 11.40
C PRO A 158 -15.62 11.25 12.34
N ASP A 159 -15.37 11.35 13.65
CA ASP A 159 -16.07 10.57 14.65
C ASP A 159 -17.55 11.00 14.70
N PRO A 160 -18.53 10.11 14.41
CA PRO A 160 -19.94 10.48 14.40
C PRO A 160 -20.56 10.55 15.80
N GLU A 161 -19.93 9.95 16.81
CA GLU A 161 -20.49 9.80 18.15
C GLU A 161 -20.05 10.91 19.12
N ARG A 162 -18.95 11.59 18.82
CA ARG A 162 -18.36 12.62 19.68
C ARG A 162 -18.33 13.96 18.98
N ALA A 163 -18.59 15.01 19.78
CA ALA A 163 -18.37 16.37 19.29
C ALA A 163 -16.89 16.71 19.20
N VAL A 164 -16.06 16.18 20.11
CA VAL A 164 -14.61 16.33 20.18
C VAL A 164 -14.00 15.07 20.75
N GLY A 165 -13.05 14.51 20.05
CA GLY A 165 -12.19 13.43 20.50
C GLY A 165 -10.84 13.57 19.82
N GLY A 166 -9.81 12.90 20.30
CA GLY A 166 -8.51 13.02 19.70
C GLY A 166 -7.45 12.11 20.28
N MET A 167 -6.25 12.28 19.75
CA MET A 167 -5.07 11.54 20.16
C MET A 167 -3.83 12.43 20.11
N VAL A 168 -2.95 12.28 21.08
CA VAL A 168 -1.59 12.83 21.05
C VAL A 168 -0.62 11.70 21.33
N SER A 169 0.41 11.56 20.50
CA SER A 169 1.43 10.53 20.66
C SER A 169 2.82 11.13 20.44
N ALA A 170 3.80 10.63 21.20
CA ALA A 170 5.19 10.94 20.96
C ALA A 170 6.05 9.72 21.27
N SER A 171 7.06 9.47 20.43
CA SER A 171 8.06 8.45 20.64
C SER A 171 9.47 8.99 20.42
N TYR A 172 10.44 8.32 21.04
CA TYR A 172 11.85 8.63 20.90
C TYR A 172 12.68 7.34 20.86
N GLY A 173 13.61 7.28 19.93
CA GLY A 173 14.46 6.12 19.69
C GLY A 173 15.89 6.47 19.37
N GLU A 174 16.67 5.46 18.98
CA GLU A 174 18.08 5.63 18.62
C GLU A 174 18.26 6.59 17.44
N ARG A 175 19.44 7.23 17.38
CA ARG A 175 19.80 8.22 16.35
C ARG A 175 18.86 9.41 16.29
N GLU A 176 18.41 9.87 17.45
CA GLU A 176 17.46 10.96 17.59
C GLU A 176 16.15 10.73 16.77
N THR A 177 15.77 9.46 16.60
CA THR A 177 14.51 9.14 15.94
C THR A 177 13.37 9.60 16.84
N PHE A 178 12.60 10.57 16.37
CA PHE A 178 11.49 11.20 17.08
C PHE A 178 10.27 11.22 16.17
N ASP A 179 9.13 10.77 16.69
CA ASP A 179 7.84 10.81 16.01
C ASP A 179 6.79 11.42 16.94
N ALA A 180 6.21 12.55 16.55
CA ALA A 180 5.14 13.20 17.27
C ALA A 180 3.91 13.35 16.37
N ARG A 181 2.74 13.02 16.91
CA ARG A 181 1.46 12.99 16.19
C ARG A 181 0.37 13.60 17.05
N ALA A 182 -0.55 14.31 16.41
CA ALA A 182 -1.76 14.81 17.03
C ALA A 182 -2.95 14.58 16.09
N GLU A 183 -4.06 14.15 16.62
CA GLU A 183 -5.32 13.95 15.92
C GLU A 183 -6.45 14.62 16.67
N LEU A 184 -7.39 15.20 15.93
CA LEU A 184 -8.63 15.78 16.45
C LEU A 184 -9.77 15.39 15.51
N SER A 185 -10.83 14.82 16.06
CA SER A 185 -11.97 14.32 15.31
C SER A 185 -13.29 14.60 16.05
N GLY A 186 -14.35 14.81 15.30
CA GLY A 186 -15.67 14.94 15.88
C GLY A 186 -16.73 15.36 14.87
N THR A 187 -17.98 15.30 15.34
CA THR A 187 -19.15 15.70 14.54
C THR A 187 -20.06 16.62 15.40
N ILE A 188 -20.39 17.79 14.86
CA ILE A 188 -21.31 18.75 15.46
C ILE A 188 -22.50 18.92 14.51
N ASN A 189 -23.63 18.37 14.87
CA ASN A 189 -24.85 18.31 14.02
C ASN A 189 -24.56 17.59 12.68
N ARG A 190 -24.46 18.36 11.59
CA ARG A 190 -24.20 17.86 10.22
C ARG A 190 -22.77 18.10 9.76
N PHE A 191 -21.96 18.70 10.60
CA PHE A 191 -20.59 19.05 10.26
C PHE A 191 -19.63 18.15 11.00
N GLY A 192 -18.91 17.31 10.25
CA GLY A 192 -17.84 16.46 10.73
C GLY A 192 -16.47 17.03 10.38
N TYR A 193 -15.49 16.75 11.22
CA TYR A 193 -14.10 17.13 10.99
C TYR A 193 -13.14 16.06 11.49
N TYR A 194 -12.06 15.85 10.75
CA TYR A 194 -10.90 15.08 11.13
C TYR A 194 -9.65 15.84 10.74
N LEU A 195 -8.81 16.15 11.73
CA LEU A 195 -7.57 16.90 11.54
C LEU A 195 -6.43 16.12 12.16
N THR A 196 -5.32 15.98 11.47
CA THR A 196 -4.11 15.38 12.02
C THR A 196 -2.86 16.08 11.52
N GLY A 197 -1.82 16.09 12.33
CA GLY A 197 -0.51 16.58 11.96
C GLY A 197 0.56 15.85 12.75
N GLY A 198 1.76 15.84 12.21
CA GLY A 198 2.87 15.16 12.84
C GLY A 198 4.24 15.57 12.30
N LYS A 199 5.24 15.16 13.06
CA LYS A 199 6.66 15.34 12.70
C LYS A 199 7.41 14.04 12.97
N LEU A 200 8.09 13.54 11.93
CA LEU A 200 9.00 12.39 12.02
C LEU A 200 10.42 12.87 11.69
N ARG A 201 11.34 12.72 12.62
CA ARG A 201 12.74 13.08 12.44
C ARG A 201 13.67 11.95 12.88
N SER A 202 14.79 11.79 12.19
CA SER A 202 15.89 10.90 12.58
C SER A 202 17.20 11.39 11.97
N ASP A 203 18.30 11.30 12.71
CA ASP A 203 19.64 11.57 12.17
C ASP A 203 20.15 10.43 11.27
N GLY A 204 19.40 9.36 11.16
CA GLY A 204 19.63 8.23 10.27
C GLY A 204 20.28 7.03 10.94
N LEU A 205 19.61 5.88 10.83
CA LEU A 205 20.10 4.58 11.32
C LEU A 205 21.25 4.04 10.46
N LEU A 206 21.42 4.56 9.25
CA LEU A 206 22.47 4.24 8.28
C LEU A 206 23.19 5.51 7.82
N SER A 207 24.31 5.34 7.09
CA SER A 207 25.05 6.47 6.52
C SER A 207 24.22 7.21 5.47
N ASN A 208 24.15 8.56 5.58
CA ASN A 208 23.35 9.44 4.71
C ASN A 208 21.89 8.97 4.54
N ASN A 209 21.26 8.70 5.66
CA ASN A 209 19.91 8.14 5.72
C ASN A 209 19.05 8.89 6.77
N MET A 210 19.29 10.19 6.93
CA MET A 210 18.51 11.08 7.78
C MET A 210 17.10 11.26 7.21
N SER A 211 16.16 11.60 8.06
CA SER A 211 14.80 11.96 7.69
C SER A 211 14.32 13.12 8.57
N ASP A 212 13.69 14.10 7.95
CA ASP A 212 12.95 15.18 8.64
C ASP A 212 11.67 15.45 7.84
N LYS A 213 10.54 14.95 8.32
CA LYS A 213 9.24 14.98 7.64
C LYS A 213 8.20 15.67 8.51
N ASN A 214 7.46 16.60 7.90
CA ASN A 214 6.29 17.22 8.49
C ASN A 214 5.07 16.81 7.68
N ASN A 215 3.94 16.66 8.35
CA ASN A 215 2.69 16.33 7.66
C ASN A 215 1.49 17.02 8.32
N PHE A 216 0.49 17.29 7.50
CA PHE A 216 -0.82 17.74 7.90
C PHE A 216 -1.88 17.11 7.02
N TYR A 217 -2.97 16.68 7.61
CA TYR A 217 -4.16 16.23 6.89
C TYR A 217 -5.41 16.80 7.55
N GLY A 218 -6.32 17.32 6.74
CA GLY A 218 -7.63 17.79 7.16
C GLY A 218 -8.73 17.22 6.28
N LYS A 219 -9.80 16.71 6.88
CA LYS A 219 -11.05 16.29 6.24
C LYS A 219 -12.20 17.00 6.91
N LEU A 220 -12.99 17.71 6.13
CA LEU A 220 -14.24 18.36 6.54
C LEU A 220 -15.38 17.69 5.78
N GLN A 221 -16.41 17.29 6.50
CA GLN A 221 -17.60 16.64 5.96
C GLN A 221 -18.84 17.45 6.33
N TYR A 222 -19.75 17.58 5.38
CA TYR A 222 -21.06 18.16 5.63
C TYR A 222 -22.15 17.24 5.09
N ASP A 223 -23.02 16.79 5.96
CA ASP A 223 -24.15 15.94 5.60
C ASP A 223 -25.27 16.76 4.98
N LEU A 224 -25.49 16.57 3.69
CA LEU A 224 -26.52 17.24 2.92
C LEU A 224 -27.90 16.72 3.29
N PRO A 225 -28.98 17.54 3.17
CA PRO A 225 -30.33 17.02 3.22
C PRO A 225 -30.56 15.91 2.20
N ALA A 226 -31.44 14.97 2.50
CA ALA A 226 -31.87 13.93 1.57
C ALA A 226 -30.77 12.97 1.07
N ARG A 227 -29.95 12.45 2.00
CA ARG A 227 -28.97 11.35 1.79
C ARG A 227 -27.79 11.72 0.88
N GLY A 228 -27.18 12.87 1.09
CA GLY A 228 -25.93 13.25 0.42
C GLY A 228 -24.85 13.68 1.41
N SER A 229 -23.62 13.79 0.93
CA SER A 229 -22.51 14.40 1.67
C SER A 229 -21.60 15.22 0.76
N LEU A 230 -20.99 16.23 1.35
CA LEU A 230 -19.91 17.01 0.74
C LEU A 230 -18.68 16.85 1.61
N ASN A 231 -17.58 16.44 1.00
CA ASN A 231 -16.29 16.22 1.66
C ASN A 231 -15.22 17.14 1.04
N MET A 232 -14.42 17.76 1.90
CA MET A 232 -13.24 18.52 1.49
C MET A 232 -12.04 17.93 2.23
N THR A 233 -10.98 17.59 1.49
CA THR A 233 -9.76 17.08 2.08
C THR A 233 -8.55 17.87 1.60
N THR A 234 -7.55 18.01 2.46
CA THR A 234 -6.23 18.51 2.10
C THR A 234 -5.17 17.75 2.87
N ALA A 235 -4.22 17.16 2.16
CA ALA A 235 -3.02 16.53 2.68
C ALA A 235 -1.80 17.34 2.28
N VAL A 236 -0.91 17.63 3.22
CA VAL A 236 0.39 18.26 2.99
C VAL A 236 1.46 17.36 3.60
N MET A 237 2.42 16.95 2.80
CA MET A 237 3.56 16.12 3.20
C MET A 237 4.82 16.81 2.70
N ASP A 238 5.71 17.17 3.62
CA ASP A 238 6.88 17.99 3.35
C ASP A 238 8.09 17.46 4.10
N GLY A 239 9.27 17.52 3.51
CA GLY A 239 10.50 17.27 4.21
C GLY A 239 11.62 16.67 3.37
N GLU A 240 12.77 16.56 4.02
CA GLU A 240 14.00 16.06 3.41
C GLU A 240 14.40 14.68 3.91
N SER A 241 15.15 13.95 3.08
CA SER A 241 15.69 12.64 3.42
C SER A 241 17.01 12.38 2.73
N GLY A 242 17.91 11.70 3.45
CA GLY A 242 19.05 11.04 2.84
C GLY A 242 18.61 9.70 2.22
N MET A 243 18.83 9.53 0.93
CA MET A 243 18.41 8.32 0.23
C MET A 243 19.41 7.17 0.40
N PHE A 244 20.70 7.44 0.33
CA PHE A 244 21.78 6.46 0.55
C PHE A 244 23.15 7.16 0.68
N GLY A 245 24.10 6.44 1.29
CA GLY A 245 25.50 6.88 1.34
C GLY A 245 26.43 5.67 1.32
N ALA A 246 27.18 5.48 0.21
CA ALA A 246 28.20 4.47 0.08
C ALA A 246 29.47 5.10 -0.51
N GLY A 247 30.48 5.29 0.34
CA GLY A 247 31.71 5.97 -0.05
C GLY A 247 31.43 7.41 -0.50
N VAL A 248 31.76 7.72 -1.76
CA VAL A 248 31.54 9.05 -2.37
C VAL A 248 30.13 9.21 -2.95
N ASN A 249 29.34 8.13 -3.07
CA ASN A 249 27.99 8.18 -3.61
C ASN A 249 27.01 8.55 -2.50
N ARG A 250 26.34 9.68 -2.64
CA ARG A 250 25.32 10.17 -1.71
C ARG A 250 24.17 10.77 -2.51
N ALA A 251 22.97 10.63 -2.00
CA ALA A 251 21.79 11.30 -2.56
C ALA A 251 20.88 11.80 -1.43
N ASN A 252 20.46 13.04 -1.55
CA ASN A 252 19.47 13.67 -0.67
C ASN A 252 18.31 14.17 -1.52
N ILE A 253 17.13 14.06 -0.99
CA ILE A 253 15.91 14.56 -1.60
C ILE A 253 15.16 15.46 -0.60
N ASP A 254 14.73 16.61 -1.07
CA ASP A 254 13.78 17.50 -0.41
C ASP A 254 12.51 17.52 -1.26
N SER A 255 11.35 17.24 -0.67
CA SER A 255 10.11 17.06 -1.42
C SER A 255 8.90 17.57 -0.66
N THR A 256 7.98 18.18 -1.41
CA THR A 256 6.66 18.58 -0.92
C THR A 256 5.59 17.96 -1.80
N LEU A 257 4.54 17.41 -1.20
CA LEU A 257 3.35 16.92 -1.87
C LEU A 257 2.12 17.54 -1.22
N VAL A 258 1.26 18.16 -2.02
CA VAL A 258 -0.04 18.68 -1.61
C VAL A 258 -1.13 17.99 -2.44
N VAL A 259 -2.10 17.38 -1.77
CA VAL A 259 -3.27 16.76 -2.41
C VAL A 259 -4.52 17.39 -1.81
N SER A 260 -5.38 17.97 -2.64
CA SER A 260 -6.65 18.53 -2.18
C SER A 260 -7.80 18.00 -3.02
N THR A 261 -8.93 17.69 -2.35
CA THR A 261 -10.11 17.12 -3.00
C THR A 261 -11.36 17.81 -2.48
N ILE A 262 -12.30 18.05 -3.38
CA ILE A 262 -13.69 18.39 -3.07
C ILE A 262 -14.55 17.31 -3.71
N ALA A 263 -15.23 16.52 -2.89
CA ALA A 263 -16.02 15.39 -3.35
C ALA A 263 -17.45 15.45 -2.80
N THR A 264 -18.40 15.05 -3.59
CA THR A 264 -19.79 14.92 -3.17
C THR A 264 -20.34 13.56 -3.59
N GLN A 265 -21.17 13.00 -2.74
CA GLN A 265 -21.99 11.85 -3.06
C GLN A 265 -23.45 12.18 -2.77
N TYR A 266 -24.35 11.68 -3.62
CA TYR A 266 -25.76 11.93 -3.48
C TYR A 266 -26.58 10.74 -3.95
N GLN A 267 -27.52 10.29 -3.11
CA GLN A 267 -28.45 9.21 -3.44
C GLN A 267 -29.63 9.80 -4.24
N LEU A 268 -29.61 9.61 -5.56
CA LEU A 268 -30.66 10.12 -6.46
C LEU A 268 -31.98 9.34 -6.34
N MET A 269 -31.87 8.00 -6.21
CA MET A 269 -32.96 7.05 -6.03
C MET A 269 -32.47 5.94 -5.09
N ASP A 270 -33.38 5.08 -4.62
CA ASP A 270 -33.00 4.03 -3.65
C ASP A 270 -31.83 3.14 -4.12
N HIS A 271 -31.71 2.94 -5.43
CA HIS A 271 -30.63 2.11 -6.01
C HIS A 271 -29.60 2.92 -6.83
N LEU A 272 -29.81 4.23 -7.03
CA LEU A 272 -28.94 5.03 -7.88
C LEU A 272 -28.23 6.12 -7.08
N ARG A 273 -26.91 6.05 -7.05
CA ARG A 273 -26.02 7.02 -6.43
C ARG A 273 -25.15 7.71 -7.49
N VAL A 274 -24.95 9.00 -7.33
CA VAL A 274 -23.97 9.80 -8.06
C VAL A 274 -22.87 10.24 -7.13
N GLU A 275 -21.65 10.17 -7.62
CA GLU A 275 -20.45 10.67 -6.95
C GLU A 275 -19.69 11.58 -7.92
N ALA A 276 -19.16 12.68 -7.42
CA ALA A 276 -18.34 13.59 -8.20
C ALA A 276 -17.20 14.14 -7.34
N ALA A 277 -16.02 14.27 -7.90
CA ALA A 277 -14.88 14.84 -7.23
C ALA A 277 -14.09 15.77 -8.14
N LEU A 278 -13.55 16.85 -7.55
CA LEU A 278 -12.51 17.69 -8.11
C LEU A 278 -11.24 17.48 -7.29
N VAL A 279 -10.12 17.31 -7.96
CA VAL A 279 -8.84 16.96 -7.34
C VAL A 279 -7.75 17.85 -7.87
N THR A 280 -6.90 18.36 -6.97
CA THR A 280 -5.62 18.95 -7.34
C THR A 280 -4.49 18.29 -6.58
N THR A 281 -3.40 18.04 -7.30
CA THR A 281 -2.15 17.53 -6.72
C THR A 281 -1.01 18.43 -7.20
N GLU A 282 -0.22 18.92 -6.26
CA GLU A 282 0.99 19.67 -6.53
C GLU A 282 2.16 18.98 -5.85
N SER A 283 3.24 18.75 -6.56
CA SER A 283 4.46 18.21 -5.97
C SER A 283 5.70 18.94 -6.47
N SER A 284 6.66 19.07 -5.59
CA SER A 284 7.99 19.56 -5.91
C SER A 284 9.04 18.66 -5.27
N ALA A 285 10.14 18.46 -5.95
CA ALA A 285 11.25 17.68 -5.44
C ALA A 285 12.60 18.28 -5.90
N LYS A 286 13.55 18.33 -4.96
CA LYS A 286 14.93 18.69 -5.22
C LYS A 286 15.82 17.51 -4.86
N LEU A 287 16.39 16.85 -5.87
CA LEU A 287 17.30 15.73 -5.70
C LEU A 287 18.75 16.22 -5.91
N LEU A 288 19.56 16.13 -4.86
CA LEU A 288 20.99 16.37 -4.92
C LEU A 288 21.72 15.04 -4.85
N ARG A 289 22.47 14.70 -5.91
CA ARG A 289 23.25 13.47 -6.00
C ARG A 289 24.73 13.78 -6.20
N GLN A 290 25.57 13.20 -5.35
CA GLN A 290 27.02 13.20 -5.50
C GLN A 290 27.49 11.78 -5.86
N GLY A 291 28.48 11.67 -6.73
CA GLY A 291 29.01 10.38 -7.12
C GLY A 291 30.16 10.48 -8.12
N LEU A 292 30.73 9.35 -8.48
CA LEU A 292 31.76 9.28 -9.53
C LEU A 292 31.12 9.58 -10.89
N VAL A 293 31.55 10.66 -11.52
CA VAL A 293 31.15 11.06 -12.90
C VAL A 293 32.16 10.58 -13.93
N ALA A 294 33.40 10.30 -13.52
CA ALA A 294 34.47 9.66 -14.27
C ALA A 294 35.40 8.94 -13.28
N PRO A 295 36.30 8.03 -13.71
CA PRO A 295 37.26 7.39 -12.85
C PRO A 295 38.07 8.42 -12.03
N GLY A 296 37.91 8.38 -10.71
CA GLY A 296 38.60 9.29 -9.77
C GLY A 296 37.98 10.70 -9.66
N THR A 297 36.93 11.02 -10.39
CA THR A 297 36.29 12.34 -10.38
C THR A 297 34.92 12.27 -9.71
N VAL A 298 34.76 12.92 -8.56
CA VAL A 298 33.45 13.11 -7.91
C VAL A 298 32.78 14.34 -8.50
N GLY A 299 31.56 14.16 -8.96
CA GLY A 299 30.70 15.25 -9.45
C GLY A 299 29.39 15.34 -8.67
N THR A 300 28.74 16.47 -8.81
CA THR A 300 27.42 16.72 -8.25
C THR A 300 26.41 16.88 -9.38
N MET A 301 25.25 16.26 -9.23
CA MET A 301 24.08 16.45 -10.07
C MET A 301 22.93 16.95 -9.19
N ALA A 302 22.23 17.97 -9.65
CA ALA A 302 21.03 18.47 -9.00
C ALA A 302 19.87 18.42 -10.01
N PHE A 303 18.73 17.92 -9.54
CA PHE A 303 17.49 17.89 -10.31
C PHE A 303 16.40 18.58 -9.49
N GLU A 304 15.71 19.51 -10.10
CA GLU A 304 14.53 20.15 -9.52
C GLU A 304 13.34 19.77 -10.40
N THR A 305 12.30 19.26 -9.78
CA THR A 305 11.07 18.79 -10.45
C THR A 305 9.88 19.49 -9.83
N GLU A 306 9.01 20.04 -10.66
CA GLU A 306 7.71 20.58 -10.30
C GLU A 306 6.64 19.89 -11.12
N GLU A 307 5.61 19.38 -10.45
CA GLU A 307 4.53 18.64 -11.07
C GLU A 307 3.19 19.15 -10.55
N SER A 308 2.21 19.21 -11.44
CA SER A 308 0.84 19.51 -11.08
C SER A 308 -0.15 18.58 -11.79
N ARG A 309 -1.23 18.30 -11.11
CA ARG A 309 -2.36 17.53 -11.62
C ARG A 309 -3.64 18.24 -11.20
N LEU A 310 -4.47 18.58 -12.14
CA LEU A 310 -5.83 19.09 -11.93
C LEU A 310 -6.79 18.15 -12.63
N GLY A 311 -7.71 17.58 -11.91
CA GLY A 311 -8.64 16.61 -12.47
C GLY A 311 -9.94 16.50 -11.70
N GLY A 312 -10.73 15.53 -12.11
CA GLY A 312 -11.97 15.18 -11.46
C GLY A 312 -12.59 13.94 -12.06
N ASN A 313 -13.60 13.44 -11.36
CA ASN A 313 -14.39 12.31 -11.83
C ASN A 313 -15.87 12.54 -11.60
N ILE A 314 -16.67 11.83 -12.39
CA ILE A 314 -18.11 11.65 -12.16
C ILE A 314 -18.39 10.17 -12.29
N GLN A 315 -19.05 9.60 -11.30
CA GLN A 315 -19.41 8.19 -11.21
C GLN A 315 -20.89 8.03 -10.91
N LEU A 316 -21.53 7.08 -11.60
CA LEU A 316 -22.86 6.61 -11.34
C LEU A 316 -22.78 5.17 -10.85
N SER A 317 -23.46 4.86 -9.75
CA SER A 317 -23.52 3.52 -9.20
C SER A 317 -24.99 3.08 -9.03
N TRP A 318 -25.34 1.98 -9.70
CA TRP A 318 -26.59 1.27 -9.48
C TRP A 318 -26.33 0.09 -8.56
N LEU A 319 -27.01 0.03 -7.43
CA LEU A 319 -26.75 -0.93 -6.35
C LEU A 319 -28.09 -1.60 -5.95
N ASP A 320 -28.25 -2.87 -6.32
CA ASP A 320 -29.32 -3.73 -5.81
C ASP A 320 -28.79 -5.12 -5.45
N ASP A 321 -29.63 -6.01 -4.97
CA ASP A 321 -29.24 -7.35 -4.51
C ASP A 321 -28.72 -8.25 -5.65
N LEU A 322 -29.18 -8.05 -6.87
CA LEU A 322 -28.80 -8.84 -8.04
C LEU A 322 -27.59 -8.26 -8.75
N GLN A 323 -27.51 -6.93 -8.82
CA GLN A 323 -26.59 -6.26 -9.74
C GLN A 323 -26.01 -4.99 -9.13
N ARG A 324 -24.71 -4.81 -9.35
CA ARG A 324 -23.98 -3.60 -8.94
C ARG A 324 -23.21 -3.06 -10.15
N ILE A 325 -23.77 -2.02 -10.77
CA ILE A 325 -23.18 -1.36 -11.93
C ILE A 325 -22.51 -0.08 -11.48
N THR A 326 -21.26 0.11 -11.88
CA THR A 326 -20.51 1.34 -11.68
C THR A 326 -19.99 1.81 -13.03
N ALA A 327 -20.36 3.03 -13.43
CA ALA A 327 -19.90 3.66 -14.65
C ALA A 327 -19.39 5.06 -14.35
N GLY A 328 -18.32 5.50 -15.01
CA GLY A 328 -17.84 6.84 -14.78
C GLY A 328 -16.83 7.33 -15.81
N ILE A 329 -16.49 8.60 -15.64
CA ILE A 329 -15.51 9.32 -16.42
C ILE A 329 -14.50 10.00 -15.47
N ASP A 330 -13.23 9.83 -15.78
CA ASP A 330 -12.12 10.56 -15.17
C ASP A 330 -11.54 11.53 -16.20
N TYR A 331 -11.17 12.72 -15.74
CA TYR A 331 -10.39 13.67 -16.50
C TYR A 331 -9.24 14.18 -15.64
N GLU A 332 -8.05 14.30 -16.22
CA GLU A 332 -6.91 14.96 -15.60
C GLU A 332 -6.08 15.74 -16.61
N HIS A 333 -5.70 16.95 -16.22
CA HIS A 333 -4.66 17.75 -16.85
C HIS A 333 -3.40 17.62 -16.01
N VAL A 334 -2.31 17.15 -16.61
CA VAL A 334 -1.04 16.95 -15.93
C VAL A 334 0.05 17.82 -16.54
N SER A 335 0.92 18.35 -15.68
CA SER A 335 2.09 19.13 -16.07
C SER A 335 3.30 18.67 -15.27
N ALA A 336 4.45 18.49 -15.91
CA ALA A 336 5.71 18.18 -15.27
C ALA A 336 6.83 19.01 -15.89
N HIS A 337 7.60 19.67 -15.05
CA HIS A 337 8.78 20.44 -15.38
C HIS A 337 9.96 19.94 -14.55
N MET A 338 11.06 19.58 -15.20
CA MET A 338 12.29 19.14 -14.55
C MET A 338 13.47 19.90 -15.16
N VAL A 339 14.30 20.47 -14.27
CA VAL A 339 15.53 21.17 -14.65
C VAL A 339 16.75 20.51 -14.03
N ASN A 340 17.89 20.63 -14.72
CA ASN A 340 19.18 20.42 -14.06
C ASN A 340 19.50 21.65 -13.21
N GLY A 341 19.43 21.52 -11.89
CA GLY A 341 19.60 22.64 -10.96
C GLY A 341 21.00 23.25 -10.95
N ILE A 342 22.00 22.63 -11.55
CA ILE A 342 23.37 23.17 -11.67
C ILE A 342 23.54 23.88 -13.02
N ALA A 343 23.16 23.23 -14.10
CA ALA A 343 23.33 23.77 -15.45
C ALA A 343 22.17 24.70 -15.88
N LEU A 344 21.10 24.75 -15.10
CA LEU A 344 19.86 25.51 -15.36
C LEU A 344 19.27 25.21 -16.75
N VAL A 345 19.29 23.94 -17.15
CA VAL A 345 18.79 23.46 -18.44
C VAL A 345 17.55 22.63 -18.22
N ASP A 346 16.51 22.88 -19.00
CA ASP A 346 15.28 22.07 -19.01
C ASP A 346 15.59 20.64 -19.47
N LEU A 347 15.24 19.70 -18.64
CA LEU A 347 15.32 18.25 -18.93
C LEU A 347 13.98 17.70 -19.36
N LEU A 348 12.90 18.26 -18.83
CA LEU A 348 11.52 17.91 -19.10
C LEU A 348 10.65 19.15 -18.97
N ASN A 349 9.78 19.37 -19.95
CA ASN A 349 8.68 20.33 -19.85
C ASN A 349 7.54 19.76 -20.70
N ARG A 350 6.58 19.13 -20.04
CA ARG A 350 5.48 18.42 -20.70
C ARG A 350 4.16 18.65 -19.99
N ARG A 351 3.10 18.69 -20.81
CA ARG A 351 1.71 18.71 -20.38
C ARG A 351 0.94 17.68 -21.17
N ALA A 352 -0.07 17.08 -20.53
CA ALA A 352 -0.96 16.14 -21.19
C ALA A 352 -2.36 16.20 -20.56
N ASP A 353 -3.36 16.00 -21.40
CA ASP A 353 -4.73 15.74 -20.98
C ASP A 353 -4.98 14.23 -21.06
N ARG A 354 -5.66 13.71 -20.07
CA ARG A 354 -6.02 12.30 -19.98
C ARG A 354 -7.48 12.16 -19.67
N VAL A 355 -8.15 11.28 -20.40
CA VAL A 355 -9.57 10.96 -20.21
C VAL A 355 -9.71 9.46 -20.06
N GLY A 356 -10.41 9.02 -19.02
CA GLY A 356 -10.71 7.61 -18.79
C GLY A 356 -12.23 7.39 -18.71
N LEU A 357 -12.73 6.41 -19.45
CA LEU A 357 -14.12 5.95 -19.36
C LEU A 357 -14.12 4.53 -18.81
N TYR A 358 -14.89 4.24 -17.78
CA TYR A 358 -14.94 2.91 -17.18
C TYR A 358 -16.36 2.45 -16.90
N LEU A 359 -16.51 1.13 -16.97
CA LEU A 359 -17.73 0.42 -16.65
C LEU A 359 -17.37 -0.90 -15.95
N SER A 360 -18.01 -1.16 -14.82
CA SER A 360 -17.93 -2.42 -14.09
C SER A 360 -19.33 -2.86 -13.73
N ASP A 361 -19.63 -4.14 -13.87
CA ASP A 361 -20.90 -4.73 -13.42
C ASP A 361 -20.58 -5.98 -12.58
N THR A 362 -21.21 -6.13 -11.43
CA THR A 362 -21.14 -7.34 -10.62
C THR A 362 -22.53 -7.95 -10.54
N LEU A 363 -22.73 -9.05 -11.25
CA LEU A 363 -23.98 -9.81 -11.32
C LEU A 363 -23.94 -10.98 -10.34
N THR A 364 -24.81 -10.96 -9.33
CA THR A 364 -24.92 -12.02 -8.31
C THR A 364 -26.00 -13.03 -8.71
N LEU A 365 -25.60 -14.27 -8.99
CA LEU A 365 -26.46 -15.37 -9.42
C LEU A 365 -26.35 -16.55 -8.45
N GLY A 366 -27.13 -16.51 -7.38
CA GLY A 366 -27.07 -17.49 -6.31
C GLY A 366 -25.68 -17.51 -5.63
N ARG A 367 -24.91 -18.58 -5.84
CA ARG A 367 -23.56 -18.72 -5.29
C ARG A 367 -22.45 -18.10 -6.16
N PHE A 368 -22.78 -17.63 -7.35
CA PHE A 368 -21.83 -16.99 -8.26
C PHE A 368 -21.95 -15.48 -8.20
N ALA A 369 -20.81 -14.77 -8.22
CA ALA A 369 -20.76 -13.38 -8.63
C ALA A 369 -19.82 -13.25 -9.84
N LEU A 370 -20.30 -12.62 -10.90
CA LEU A 370 -19.60 -12.40 -12.15
C LEU A 370 -19.33 -10.90 -12.30
N THR A 371 -18.07 -10.52 -12.52
CA THR A 371 -17.66 -9.10 -12.58
C THR A 371 -16.92 -8.82 -13.89
N PRO A 372 -17.62 -8.61 -15.02
CA PRO A 372 -17.02 -8.00 -16.20
C PRO A 372 -16.75 -6.52 -15.93
N SER A 373 -15.56 -6.04 -16.34
CA SER A 373 -15.20 -4.63 -16.25
C SER A 373 -14.37 -4.24 -17.47
N ALA A 374 -14.46 -2.99 -17.88
CA ALA A 374 -13.65 -2.44 -18.95
C ALA A 374 -13.38 -0.96 -18.72
N ARG A 375 -12.19 -0.53 -19.15
CA ARG A 375 -11.80 0.87 -19.17
C ARG A 375 -11.14 1.22 -20.49
N PHE A 376 -11.45 2.40 -20.99
CA PHE A 376 -10.80 3.03 -22.11
C PHE A 376 -10.14 4.33 -21.64
N ASP A 377 -8.84 4.45 -21.85
CA ASP A 377 -8.07 5.65 -21.53
C ASP A 377 -7.48 6.26 -22.79
N SER A 378 -7.70 7.55 -22.99
CA SER A 378 -6.97 8.37 -23.95
C SER A 378 -5.97 9.23 -23.16
N THR A 379 -4.68 9.06 -23.43
CA THR A 379 -3.59 9.63 -22.62
C THR A 379 -2.76 10.66 -23.39
N GLY A 380 -3.31 11.21 -24.46
CA GLY A 380 -2.64 12.21 -25.28
C GLY A 380 -1.37 11.67 -25.94
N SER A 381 -0.21 11.98 -25.37
CA SER A 381 1.09 11.63 -25.98
C SER A 381 1.44 10.14 -25.92
N ALA A 382 0.83 9.35 -25.03
CA ALA A 382 1.13 7.92 -24.88
C ALA A 382 0.11 7.00 -25.58
N GLY A 383 -0.88 7.59 -26.28
CA GLY A 383 -1.89 6.87 -27.06
C GLY A 383 -3.09 6.39 -26.24
N ASP A 384 -3.87 5.52 -26.85
CA ASP A 384 -5.11 5.00 -26.29
C ASP A 384 -4.92 3.59 -25.75
N HIS A 385 -5.58 3.30 -24.62
CA HIS A 385 -5.46 2.01 -23.92
C HIS A 385 -6.83 1.45 -23.60
N PHE A 386 -7.02 0.16 -23.90
CA PHE A 386 -8.21 -0.59 -23.53
C PHE A 386 -7.83 -1.68 -22.54
N SER A 387 -8.43 -1.63 -21.35
CA SER A 387 -8.14 -2.48 -20.20
C SER A 387 -9.39 -3.25 -19.76
N PRO A 388 -9.69 -4.41 -20.38
CA PRO A 388 -10.75 -5.30 -19.94
C PRO A 388 -10.31 -6.12 -18.74
N SER A 389 -11.27 -6.50 -17.87
CA SER A 389 -11.11 -7.53 -16.85
C SER A 389 -12.38 -8.37 -16.72
N PHE A 390 -12.19 -9.58 -16.18
CA PHE A 390 -13.27 -10.47 -15.84
C PHE A 390 -12.95 -11.18 -14.53
N GLY A 391 -13.85 -11.03 -13.58
CA GLY A 391 -13.81 -11.69 -12.30
C GLY A 391 -14.96 -12.68 -12.13
N VAL A 392 -14.69 -13.78 -11.41
CA VAL A 392 -15.72 -14.72 -10.97
C VAL A 392 -15.42 -15.14 -9.54
N THR A 393 -16.44 -15.13 -8.69
CA THR A 393 -16.40 -15.79 -7.38
C THR A 393 -17.48 -16.85 -7.31
N TYR A 394 -17.20 -17.93 -6.57
CA TYR A 394 -18.15 -18.99 -6.28
C TYR A 394 -18.12 -19.29 -4.77
N ALA A 395 -19.20 -19.00 -4.08
CA ALA A 395 -19.37 -19.31 -2.66
C ALA A 395 -19.58 -20.83 -2.50
N LEU A 396 -18.57 -21.54 -2.02
CA LEU A 396 -18.65 -22.97 -1.70
C LEU A 396 -19.51 -23.20 -0.47
N THR A 397 -19.29 -22.39 0.55
CA THR A 397 -20.04 -22.32 1.81
C THR A 397 -20.25 -20.84 2.16
N GLU A 398 -20.80 -20.55 3.33
CA GLU A 398 -20.89 -19.18 3.85
C GLU A 398 -19.49 -18.58 4.14
N ASN A 399 -18.51 -19.43 4.51
CA ASN A 399 -17.16 -19.00 4.89
C ASN A 399 -16.06 -19.43 3.89
N SER A 400 -16.42 -19.98 2.74
CA SER A 400 -15.45 -20.44 1.74
C SER A 400 -15.79 -19.97 0.35
N VAL A 401 -14.81 -19.42 -0.35
CA VAL A 401 -14.97 -18.87 -1.70
C VAL A 401 -13.84 -19.28 -2.63
N LEU A 402 -14.20 -19.64 -3.86
CA LEU A 402 -13.26 -19.75 -4.99
C LEU A 402 -13.29 -18.46 -5.80
N ARG A 403 -12.13 -18.02 -6.28
CA ARG A 403 -11.97 -16.81 -7.08
C ARG A 403 -11.21 -17.10 -8.37
N GLY A 404 -11.66 -16.51 -9.45
CA GLY A 404 -10.93 -16.46 -10.72
C GLY A 404 -10.92 -15.03 -11.23
N TYR A 405 -9.75 -14.53 -11.63
CA TYR A 405 -9.60 -13.18 -12.15
C TYR A 405 -8.65 -13.15 -13.33
N THR A 406 -9.01 -12.38 -14.35
CA THR A 406 -8.12 -12.09 -15.47
C THR A 406 -8.31 -10.65 -15.91
N ALA A 407 -7.20 -9.97 -16.21
CA ALA A 407 -7.21 -8.57 -16.59
C ALA A 407 -6.05 -8.21 -17.51
N ARG A 408 -6.30 -7.26 -18.40
CA ARG A 408 -5.26 -6.53 -19.11
C ARG A 408 -4.98 -5.21 -18.41
N GLY A 409 -3.71 -4.91 -18.22
CA GLY A 409 -3.28 -3.65 -17.63
C GLY A 409 -2.17 -2.99 -18.44
N TYR A 410 -1.90 -1.73 -18.11
CA TYR A 410 -0.82 -0.96 -18.70
C TYR A 410 -0.16 -0.05 -17.63
N SER A 411 1.07 0.36 -17.91
CA SER A 411 1.76 1.43 -17.21
C SER A 411 2.26 2.46 -18.20
N LEU A 412 1.91 3.72 -17.93
CA LEU A 412 2.51 4.86 -18.61
C LEU A 412 3.97 4.93 -18.16
N THR A 413 4.86 4.94 -19.13
CA THR A 413 6.23 5.31 -18.84
C THR A 413 6.26 6.76 -18.35
N SER A 414 7.27 7.10 -17.57
CA SER A 414 7.45 8.46 -17.08
C SER A 414 7.30 9.49 -18.22
N LEU A 415 6.77 10.66 -17.94
CA LEU A 415 6.71 11.76 -18.91
C LEU A 415 8.10 12.14 -19.45
N ASN A 416 9.16 11.76 -18.74
CA ASN A 416 10.55 11.95 -19.17
C ASN A 416 11.00 11.00 -20.31
N ARG A 417 10.27 9.92 -20.57
CA ARG A 417 10.60 8.97 -21.64
C ARG A 417 9.52 8.97 -22.71
N SER A 418 9.89 9.28 -23.94
CA SER A 418 9.00 9.18 -25.14
C SER A 418 8.82 7.71 -25.57
N ALA A 419 8.79 6.77 -24.66
CA ALA A 419 8.79 5.35 -24.97
C ALA A 419 7.35 4.79 -25.01
N SER A 420 7.20 3.59 -25.57
CA SER A 420 5.94 2.86 -25.60
C SER A 420 5.47 2.50 -24.20
N THR A 421 4.16 2.34 -24.06
CA THR A 421 3.50 1.91 -22.84
C THR A 421 3.80 0.45 -22.55
N GLU A 422 4.18 0.13 -21.33
CA GLU A 422 4.30 -1.25 -20.84
C GLU A 422 2.92 -1.86 -20.61
N LYS A 423 2.77 -3.15 -20.87
CA LYS A 423 1.48 -3.85 -20.82
C LYS A 423 1.60 -5.16 -20.07
N VAL A 424 0.50 -5.61 -19.47
CA VAL A 424 0.43 -6.89 -18.77
C VAL A 424 -0.88 -7.61 -19.08
N TRP A 425 -0.82 -8.93 -19.05
CA TRP A 425 -1.98 -9.80 -18.87
C TRP A 425 -1.81 -10.55 -17.55
N THR A 426 -2.70 -10.30 -16.60
CA THR A 426 -2.76 -10.97 -15.30
C THR A 426 -3.82 -12.06 -15.32
N SER A 427 -3.50 -13.23 -14.73
CA SER A 427 -4.45 -14.31 -14.46
C SER A 427 -4.24 -14.83 -13.05
N GLN A 428 -5.31 -15.01 -12.29
CA GLN A 428 -5.26 -15.45 -10.90
C GLN A 428 -6.36 -16.47 -10.61
N LEU A 429 -6.03 -17.44 -9.75
CA LEU A 429 -6.97 -18.39 -9.16
C LEU A 429 -6.77 -18.37 -7.64
N GLY A 430 -7.82 -18.11 -6.90
CA GLY A 430 -7.79 -17.98 -5.45
C GLY A 430 -8.78 -18.90 -4.75
N PHE A 431 -8.44 -19.30 -3.54
CA PHE A 431 -9.30 -19.99 -2.61
C PHE A 431 -9.15 -19.35 -1.23
N GLU A 432 -10.25 -19.17 -0.54
CA GLU A 432 -10.28 -18.65 0.82
C GLU A 432 -11.30 -19.43 1.64
N THR A 433 -10.98 -19.76 2.89
CA THR A 433 -11.86 -20.51 3.78
C THR A 433 -11.68 -20.14 5.25
N GLY A 434 -12.79 -20.01 5.96
CA GLY A 434 -12.92 -19.95 7.40
C GLY A 434 -13.64 -21.18 7.99
N ASP A 435 -13.95 -22.20 7.17
CA ASP A 435 -14.67 -23.41 7.64
C ASP A 435 -13.80 -24.34 8.51
N ILE A 436 -12.50 -24.12 8.55
CA ILE A 436 -11.61 -24.88 9.43
C ILE A 436 -11.67 -24.24 10.82
N PRO A 437 -12.16 -24.93 11.86
CA PRO A 437 -12.31 -24.36 13.19
C PRO A 437 -11.01 -23.71 13.68
N GLY A 438 -11.08 -22.43 14.01
CA GLY A 438 -9.95 -21.67 14.54
C GLY A 438 -8.89 -21.27 13.52
N LEU A 439 -9.11 -21.47 12.22
CA LEU A 439 -8.16 -21.15 11.15
C LEU A 439 -8.84 -20.50 9.95
N TRP A 440 -8.38 -19.32 9.59
CA TRP A 440 -8.64 -18.73 8.28
C TRP A 440 -7.44 -18.99 7.36
N LEU A 441 -7.72 -19.39 6.13
CA LEU A 441 -6.73 -19.71 5.11
C LEU A 441 -7.11 -19.07 3.78
N LYS A 442 -6.13 -18.43 3.12
CA LYS A 442 -6.25 -17.90 1.77
C LYS A 442 -5.06 -18.38 0.92
N GLY A 443 -5.34 -18.87 -0.26
CA GLY A 443 -4.33 -19.25 -1.24
C GLY A 443 -4.62 -18.63 -2.60
N THR A 444 -3.59 -18.16 -3.30
CA THR A 444 -3.72 -17.56 -4.64
C THR A 444 -2.58 -18.05 -5.53
N LEU A 445 -2.91 -18.55 -6.70
CA LEU A 445 -1.99 -18.79 -7.82
C LEU A 445 -2.09 -17.60 -8.77
N PHE A 446 -0.97 -17.08 -9.24
CA PHE A 446 -0.95 -15.94 -10.15
C PHE A 446 0.05 -16.11 -11.29
N ARG A 447 -0.25 -15.45 -12.41
CA ARG A 447 0.64 -15.28 -13.55
C ARG A 447 0.47 -13.87 -14.12
N ASN A 448 1.57 -13.15 -14.20
CA ASN A 448 1.68 -11.82 -14.82
C ASN A 448 2.61 -11.94 -16.04
N ASP A 449 2.05 -11.81 -17.23
CA ASP A 449 2.78 -11.82 -18.49
C ASP A 449 2.88 -10.37 -18.95
N THR A 450 4.07 -9.79 -18.87
CA THR A 450 4.32 -8.37 -19.12
C THR A 450 5.19 -8.22 -20.35
N TRP A 451 4.82 -7.34 -21.25
CA TRP A 451 5.56 -7.06 -22.47
C TRP A 451 5.74 -5.57 -22.70
N ASP A 452 6.60 -5.25 -23.65
CA ASP A 452 7.07 -3.89 -23.94
C ASP A 452 7.79 -3.24 -22.75
N ILE A 453 8.34 -4.05 -21.83
CA ILE A 453 9.12 -3.56 -20.68
C ILE A 453 10.35 -2.85 -21.20
N ILE A 454 10.54 -1.63 -20.71
CA ILE A 454 11.63 -0.78 -21.14
C ILE A 454 12.85 -1.08 -20.29
N SER A 455 13.85 -1.68 -20.92
CA SER A 455 15.17 -1.88 -20.32
C SER A 455 16.25 -1.13 -21.09
N GLY A 456 17.39 -0.88 -20.42
CA GLY A 456 18.54 -0.21 -21.03
C GLY A 456 18.67 1.27 -20.71
N SER A 457 19.70 1.88 -21.29
CA SER A 457 20.01 3.31 -21.11
C SER A 457 19.21 4.17 -22.10
N THR A 458 19.14 5.48 -21.85
CA THR A 458 18.53 6.47 -22.76
C THR A 458 19.08 6.43 -24.20
N ARG A 459 20.23 5.76 -24.43
CA ARG A 459 20.86 5.63 -25.75
C ARG A 459 20.55 4.30 -26.48
N ALA A 460 20.10 3.28 -25.73
CA ALA A 460 19.75 1.96 -26.28
C ALA A 460 18.56 1.40 -25.49
N ILE A 461 17.35 1.71 -25.96
CA ILE A 461 16.10 1.18 -25.41
C ILE A 461 15.88 -0.20 -26.05
N THR A 462 15.72 -1.20 -25.18
CA THR A 462 15.27 -2.54 -25.57
C THR A 462 13.90 -2.81 -24.97
N TYR A 463 13.08 -3.55 -25.70
CA TYR A 463 11.77 -3.99 -25.23
C TYR A 463 11.84 -5.46 -24.85
N GLU A 464 11.45 -5.77 -23.64
CA GLU A 464 11.52 -7.13 -23.10
C GLU A 464 10.13 -7.66 -22.75
N ARG A 465 10.02 -8.99 -22.67
CA ARG A 465 8.87 -9.67 -22.13
C ARG A 465 9.29 -10.40 -20.85
N HIS A 466 8.60 -10.11 -19.76
CA HIS A 466 8.81 -10.75 -18.47
C HIS A 466 7.59 -11.56 -18.08
N VAL A 467 7.81 -12.80 -17.65
CA VAL A 467 6.76 -13.66 -17.07
C VAL A 467 7.06 -13.86 -15.60
N LYS A 468 6.14 -13.43 -14.75
CA LYS A 468 6.20 -13.62 -13.30
C LYS A 468 5.00 -14.45 -12.88
N GLN A 469 5.26 -15.61 -12.28
CA GLN A 469 4.21 -16.54 -11.84
C GLN A 469 4.57 -17.12 -10.49
N GLY A 470 3.55 -17.44 -9.69
CA GLY A 470 3.80 -17.89 -8.34
C GLY A 470 2.56 -18.28 -7.58
N ALA A 471 2.77 -18.43 -6.28
CA ALA A 471 1.73 -18.73 -5.32
C ALA A 471 1.89 -17.88 -4.06
N GLU A 472 0.78 -17.49 -3.49
CA GLU A 472 0.68 -16.85 -2.18
C GLU A 472 -0.20 -17.71 -1.28
N VAL A 473 0.20 -17.83 -0.01
CA VAL A 473 -0.60 -18.47 1.03
C VAL A 473 -0.58 -17.59 2.27
N GLU A 474 -1.74 -17.30 2.81
CA GLU A 474 -1.93 -16.58 4.07
C GLU A 474 -2.75 -17.44 5.03
N ALA A 475 -2.37 -17.48 6.29
CA ALA A 475 -3.13 -18.15 7.32
C ALA A 475 -3.16 -17.30 8.59
N LYS A 476 -4.32 -17.31 9.27
CA LYS A 476 -4.54 -16.61 10.54
C LYS A 476 -5.28 -17.56 11.49
N THR A 477 -4.89 -17.57 12.76
CA THR A 477 -5.58 -18.36 13.77
C THR A 477 -6.42 -17.47 14.68
N ILE A 478 -7.48 -18.02 15.26
CA ILE A 478 -8.09 -17.41 16.44
C ILE A 478 -7.06 -17.38 17.58
N PRO A 479 -7.26 -16.50 18.59
CA PRO A 479 -6.41 -16.49 19.76
C PRO A 479 -6.52 -17.80 20.57
N VAL A 480 -5.41 -18.52 20.71
CA VAL A 480 -5.27 -19.65 21.63
C VAL A 480 -4.39 -19.19 22.79
N TYR A 481 -4.88 -19.30 24.02
CA TYR A 481 -4.22 -18.71 25.20
C TYR A 481 -3.85 -17.22 25.00
N ARG A 482 -4.78 -16.44 24.41
CA ARG A 482 -4.61 -15.01 24.09
C ARG A 482 -3.54 -14.71 23.05
N THR A 483 -3.08 -15.71 22.33
CA THR A 483 -2.07 -15.58 21.28
C THR A 483 -2.62 -16.02 19.94
N SER A 484 -2.61 -15.16 18.93
CA SER A 484 -2.90 -15.50 17.54
C SER A 484 -1.62 -15.58 16.72
N LEU A 485 -1.66 -16.46 15.73
CA LEU A 485 -0.59 -16.63 14.73
C LEU A 485 -1.09 -16.12 13.38
N THR A 486 -0.28 -15.30 12.72
CA THR A 486 -0.45 -14.98 11.31
C THR A 486 0.76 -15.48 10.54
N THR A 487 0.57 -16.01 9.36
CA THR A 487 1.68 -16.42 8.49
C THR A 487 1.36 -16.09 7.04
N GLY A 488 2.36 -15.64 6.31
CA GLY A 488 2.32 -15.39 4.88
C GLY A 488 3.49 -16.06 4.19
N TYR A 489 3.23 -16.67 3.05
CA TYR A 489 4.26 -17.22 2.19
C TYR A 489 4.00 -16.82 0.75
N THR A 490 5.04 -16.37 0.06
CA THR A 490 5.00 -16.04 -1.37
C THR A 490 6.14 -16.75 -2.07
N TYR A 491 5.81 -17.40 -3.18
CA TYR A 491 6.77 -17.94 -4.13
C TYR A 491 6.61 -17.26 -5.48
N ILE A 492 7.71 -16.76 -6.06
CA ILE A 492 7.71 -16.11 -7.37
C ILE A 492 8.81 -16.73 -8.24
N ARG A 493 8.45 -17.04 -9.47
CA ARG A 493 9.38 -17.36 -10.55
C ARG A 493 9.29 -16.29 -11.62
N GLY A 494 10.34 -15.47 -11.76
CA GLY A 494 10.48 -14.47 -12.82
C GLY A 494 11.39 -14.98 -13.94
N THR A 495 10.98 -14.83 -15.20
CA THR A 495 11.77 -15.23 -16.37
C THR A 495 11.62 -14.24 -17.53
N HIS A 496 12.64 -14.13 -18.37
CA HIS A 496 12.53 -13.46 -19.67
C HIS A 496 11.70 -14.34 -20.62
N GLY A 497 10.44 -13.99 -20.82
CA GLY A 497 9.47 -14.82 -21.53
C GLY A 497 9.18 -16.17 -20.83
N ASP A 498 8.58 -17.12 -21.55
CA ASP A 498 8.10 -18.38 -20.95
C ASP A 498 9.22 -19.35 -20.52
N SER A 499 10.34 -19.37 -21.24
CA SER A 499 11.45 -20.32 -21.08
C SER A 499 12.84 -19.67 -21.09
N GLY A 500 12.90 -18.36 -20.98
CA GLY A 500 14.16 -17.63 -20.93
C GLY A 500 14.86 -17.72 -19.56
N PRO A 501 16.01 -17.06 -19.40
CA PRO A 501 16.76 -17.03 -18.15
C PRO A 501 15.93 -16.37 -17.03
N HIS A 502 16.32 -16.65 -15.79
CA HIS A 502 15.71 -16.03 -14.62
C HIS A 502 15.95 -14.52 -14.60
N LEU A 503 14.96 -13.78 -14.12
CA LEU A 503 15.09 -12.36 -13.79
C LEU A 503 15.87 -12.22 -12.48
N ASN A 504 16.94 -11.44 -12.50
CA ASN A 504 17.72 -11.16 -11.30
C ASN A 504 16.99 -10.14 -10.41
N GLY A 505 17.13 -10.30 -9.10
CA GLY A 505 16.58 -9.37 -8.11
C GLY A 505 15.09 -9.59 -7.80
N VAL A 506 14.39 -10.50 -8.47
CA VAL A 506 13.01 -10.85 -8.12
C VAL A 506 13.03 -11.74 -6.87
N PRO A 507 12.25 -11.41 -5.81
CA PRO A 507 12.21 -12.23 -4.60
C PRO A 507 11.58 -13.59 -4.91
N LYS A 508 12.35 -14.66 -4.67
CA LYS A 508 11.92 -16.02 -5.00
C LYS A 508 11.05 -16.64 -3.92
N HIS A 509 11.46 -16.48 -2.68
CA HIS A 509 10.71 -16.95 -1.51
C HIS A 509 10.60 -15.81 -0.49
N THR A 510 9.40 -15.55 -0.03
CA THR A 510 9.16 -14.62 1.08
C THR A 510 8.33 -15.34 2.15
N VAL A 511 8.75 -15.25 3.39
CA VAL A 511 8.04 -15.79 4.56
C VAL A 511 7.79 -14.66 5.54
N GLN A 512 6.59 -14.58 6.06
CA GLN A 512 6.18 -13.68 7.13
C GLN A 512 5.52 -14.50 8.22
N VAL A 513 5.83 -14.18 9.49
CA VAL A 513 5.25 -14.80 10.67
C VAL A 513 4.96 -13.72 11.69
N GLY A 514 3.75 -13.65 12.18
CA GLY A 514 3.33 -12.73 13.24
C GLY A 514 2.75 -13.53 14.42
N LEU A 515 3.21 -13.23 15.62
CA LEU A 515 2.61 -13.70 16.87
C LEU A 515 2.08 -12.50 17.61
N ARG A 516 0.77 -12.47 17.89
CA ARG A 516 0.11 -11.39 18.61
C ARG A 516 -0.48 -11.94 19.90
N TYR A 517 0.05 -11.51 21.02
CA TYR A 517 -0.54 -11.72 22.35
C TYR A 517 -1.35 -10.50 22.75
N GLN A 518 -2.56 -10.69 23.24
CA GLN A 518 -3.43 -9.63 23.72
C GLN A 518 -4.13 -10.05 25.00
N ASP A 519 -3.84 -9.32 26.08
CA ASP A 519 -4.60 -9.41 27.33
C ASP A 519 -5.76 -8.41 27.26
N TYR A 520 -6.96 -8.81 27.69
CA TYR A 520 -8.24 -8.12 27.45
C TYR A 520 -8.30 -6.64 27.85
N SER A 521 -7.38 -6.14 28.63
CA SER A 521 -7.47 -4.75 29.07
C SER A 521 -6.16 -3.99 29.20
N ALA A 522 -4.99 -4.63 29.11
CA ALA A 522 -3.83 -3.94 29.62
C ALA A 522 -2.53 -4.12 28.86
N PHE A 523 -2.27 -5.28 28.25
CA PHE A 523 -0.97 -5.58 27.66
C PHE A 523 -1.11 -6.28 26.31
N GLN A 524 -0.34 -5.81 25.34
CA GLN A 524 -0.22 -6.42 24.01
C GLN A 524 1.25 -6.59 23.67
N ALA A 525 1.57 -7.71 23.03
CA ALA A 525 2.88 -7.98 22.47
C ALA A 525 2.72 -8.50 21.04
N HIS A 526 3.48 -7.97 20.11
CA HIS A 526 3.50 -8.38 18.72
C HIS A 526 4.93 -8.69 18.29
N LEU A 527 5.20 -9.94 17.93
CA LEU A 527 6.48 -10.39 17.41
C LEU A 527 6.31 -10.77 15.95
N ASN A 528 7.03 -10.07 15.06
CA ASN A 528 7.00 -10.30 13.64
C ASN A 528 8.35 -10.77 13.12
N GLY A 529 8.35 -11.82 12.30
CA GLY A 529 9.50 -12.31 11.58
C GLY A 529 9.27 -12.23 10.08
N ARG A 530 10.27 -11.77 9.33
CA ARG A 530 10.22 -11.79 7.86
C ARG A 530 11.52 -12.32 7.29
N PHE A 531 11.40 -13.04 6.19
CA PHE A 531 12.49 -13.60 5.40
C PHE A 531 12.23 -13.36 3.93
N ILE A 532 13.23 -12.89 3.18
CA ILE A 532 13.17 -12.71 1.72
C ILE A 532 14.40 -13.37 1.12
N ASP A 533 14.19 -14.32 0.22
CA ASP A 533 15.24 -14.93 -0.60
C ASP A 533 15.24 -14.23 -1.97
N TRP A 534 16.20 -13.32 -2.15
CA TRP A 534 16.40 -12.62 -3.41
C TRP A 534 17.14 -13.51 -4.40
N ASP A 535 16.56 -13.75 -5.57
CA ASP A 535 17.21 -14.50 -6.66
C ASP A 535 18.26 -13.62 -7.34
N ASN A 536 19.37 -13.35 -6.62
CA ASN A 536 20.47 -12.52 -7.09
C ASN A 536 21.81 -13.24 -6.91
N PRO A 537 22.35 -13.87 -7.98
CA PRO A 537 23.56 -14.69 -7.89
C PRO A 537 24.86 -13.90 -7.64
N GLY A 538 24.87 -12.59 -7.79
CA GLY A 538 26.06 -11.74 -7.66
C GLY A 538 26.32 -11.16 -6.27
N THR A 539 25.36 -11.22 -5.37
CA THR A 539 25.46 -10.72 -4.00
C THR A 539 25.51 -11.86 -3.01
N GLY A 540 26.28 -11.74 -1.94
CA GLY A 540 26.39 -12.77 -0.91
C GLY A 540 25.00 -13.16 -0.33
N LYS A 541 24.94 -14.27 0.40
CA LYS A 541 23.68 -14.72 1.04
C LYS A 541 23.37 -13.86 2.27
N TYR A 542 22.58 -12.83 2.09
CA TYR A 542 22.04 -11.99 3.17
C TYR A 542 20.60 -12.44 3.47
N GLY A 543 20.45 -13.57 4.11
CA GLY A 543 19.17 -14.23 4.31
C GLY A 543 18.87 -14.50 5.78
N ALA A 544 19.15 -13.56 6.68
CA ALA A 544 18.69 -13.67 8.06
C ALA A 544 17.18 -13.38 8.16
N ILE A 545 16.49 -14.04 9.08
CA ILE A 545 15.12 -13.65 9.45
C ILE A 545 15.22 -12.37 10.28
N ILE A 546 14.57 -11.31 9.86
CA ILE A 546 14.46 -10.07 10.62
C ILE A 546 13.25 -10.20 11.56
N TRP A 547 13.50 -10.01 12.85
CA TRP A 547 12.47 -10.06 13.89
C TRP A 547 12.28 -8.70 14.52
N ASP A 548 11.02 -8.25 14.57
CA ASP A 548 10.61 -7.01 15.23
C ASP A 548 9.65 -7.33 16.38
N LEU A 549 9.89 -6.73 17.54
CA LEU A 549 9.06 -6.89 18.76
C LEU A 549 8.44 -5.55 19.13
N HIS A 550 7.12 -5.53 19.27
CA HIS A 550 6.35 -4.37 19.73
C HIS A 550 5.59 -4.74 20.99
N LEU A 551 5.70 -3.91 22.00
CA LEU A 551 5.03 -4.06 23.29
C LEU A 551 4.19 -2.82 23.55
N ARG A 552 2.97 -3.01 24.07
CA ARG A 552 2.07 -1.92 24.42
C ARG A 552 1.34 -2.24 25.73
N LYS A 553 1.23 -1.25 26.59
CA LYS A 553 0.44 -1.29 27.84
C LYS A 553 -0.53 -0.14 27.81
N THR A 554 -1.82 -0.42 27.92
CA THR A 554 -2.88 0.58 28.01
C THR A 554 -3.36 0.71 29.45
N VAL A 555 -3.58 1.93 29.89
CA VAL A 555 -4.18 2.27 31.18
C VAL A 555 -5.42 3.12 30.88
N GLU A 556 -6.59 2.59 31.23
CA GLU A 556 -7.87 3.24 31.02
C GLU A 556 -8.20 4.18 32.18
N PHE A 557 -8.68 5.36 31.87
CA PHE A 557 -9.32 6.31 32.79
C PHE A 557 -10.76 6.50 32.32
N SER A 558 -11.56 7.29 33.05
CA SER A 558 -13.01 7.41 32.76
C SER A 558 -13.33 7.87 31.34
N GLU A 559 -12.58 8.81 30.78
CA GLU A 559 -12.81 9.40 29.45
C GLU A 559 -11.55 9.44 28.58
N THR A 560 -10.41 8.96 29.11
CA THR A 560 -9.12 9.01 28.45
C THR A 560 -8.41 7.69 28.61
N SER A 561 -7.53 7.36 27.67
CA SER A 561 -6.61 6.23 27.81
C SER A 561 -5.18 6.68 27.60
N LEU A 562 -4.26 6.09 28.36
CA LEU A 562 -2.82 6.28 28.23
C LEU A 562 -2.19 4.96 27.78
N GLU A 563 -1.52 4.98 26.66
CA GLU A 563 -0.74 3.87 26.18
C GLU A 563 0.76 4.16 26.32
N ILE A 564 1.50 3.21 26.85
CA ILE A 564 2.96 3.21 26.85
C ILE A 564 3.40 2.09 25.93
N PHE A 565 4.26 2.37 24.98
CA PHE A 565 4.72 1.38 24.03
C PHE A 565 6.24 1.38 23.86
N ALA A 566 6.76 0.23 23.46
CA ALA A 566 8.16 0.01 23.15
C ALA A 566 8.29 -0.85 21.89
N SER A 567 9.23 -0.50 21.04
CA SER A 567 9.55 -1.25 19.82
C SER A 567 11.03 -1.60 19.80
N VAL A 568 11.35 -2.85 19.49
CA VAL A 568 12.70 -3.31 19.19
C VAL A 568 12.69 -3.84 17.77
N ARG A 569 13.27 -3.10 16.87
CA ARG A 569 13.40 -3.47 15.46
C ARG A 569 14.67 -4.25 15.22
N ASN A 570 14.62 -5.25 14.33
CA ASN A 570 15.72 -6.17 14.05
C ASN A 570 16.33 -6.76 15.33
N LEU A 571 15.51 -7.38 16.17
CA LEU A 571 15.78 -7.86 17.54
C LEU A 571 17.11 -8.65 17.65
N PHE A 572 17.42 -9.47 16.64
CA PHE A 572 18.60 -10.34 16.62
C PHE A 572 19.74 -9.80 15.76
N ASN A 573 19.64 -8.55 15.29
CA ASN A 573 20.66 -7.87 14.48
C ASN A 573 21.01 -8.64 13.20
N GLY A 574 19.99 -9.14 12.49
CA GLY A 574 20.14 -9.89 11.25
C GLY A 574 20.43 -9.00 10.05
N ASP A 575 21.11 -9.55 9.05
CA ASP A 575 21.35 -8.92 7.75
C ASP A 575 20.41 -9.52 6.70
N GLN A 576 19.55 -8.69 6.10
CA GLN A 576 18.67 -9.08 5.00
C GLN A 576 18.55 -7.92 4.02
N TYR A 577 19.13 -8.04 2.83
CA TYR A 577 19.10 -7.00 1.80
C TYR A 577 19.42 -7.59 0.42
N LEU A 578 18.96 -6.91 -0.63
CA LEU A 578 19.22 -7.28 -2.03
C LEU A 578 20.68 -7.02 -2.42
N ASP A 579 21.27 -5.91 -1.97
CA ASP A 579 22.63 -5.47 -2.30
C ASP A 579 23.33 -4.92 -1.06
N ALA A 580 24.62 -5.23 -0.91
CA ALA A 580 25.47 -4.79 0.20
C ALA A 580 25.58 -3.24 0.33
N VAL A 581 25.32 -2.52 -0.76
CA VAL A 581 25.24 -1.04 -0.76
C VAL A 581 24.01 -0.54 -0.01
N TYR A 582 22.97 -1.35 0.07
CA TYR A 582 21.67 -1.00 0.65
C TYR A 582 21.33 -1.87 1.86
N ARG A 583 22.23 -1.94 2.83
CA ARG A 583 22.03 -2.71 4.06
C ARG A 583 20.79 -2.23 4.83
N ASN A 584 20.12 -3.17 5.50
CA ASN A 584 19.13 -2.83 6.51
C ASN A 584 19.80 -2.27 7.77
N PRO A 585 19.11 -1.45 8.58
CA PRO A 585 19.57 -1.05 9.90
C PRO A 585 19.83 -2.25 10.80
N GLY A 586 20.82 -2.15 11.70
CA GLY A 586 20.99 -3.05 12.81
C GLY A 586 19.80 -2.98 13.79
N ARG A 587 19.91 -3.68 14.92
CA ARG A 587 18.91 -3.57 15.99
C ARG A 587 18.87 -2.13 16.51
N TRP A 588 17.65 -1.62 16.69
CA TRP A 588 17.39 -0.33 17.32
C TRP A 588 16.13 -0.35 18.14
N VAL A 589 16.00 0.57 19.09
CA VAL A 589 14.95 0.62 20.09
C VAL A 589 14.28 1.98 20.07
N GLU A 590 12.96 1.96 20.32
CA GLU A 590 12.10 3.13 20.42
C GLU A 590 11.12 2.95 21.58
N LEU A 591 10.86 4.03 22.31
CA LEU A 591 9.88 4.11 23.39
C LEU A 591 8.93 5.27 23.14
N GLY A 592 7.66 5.11 23.49
CA GLY A 592 6.69 6.17 23.29
C GLY A 592 5.48 6.08 24.19
N VAL A 593 4.71 7.15 24.13
CA VAL A 593 3.44 7.30 24.83
C VAL A 593 2.37 7.80 23.89
N ARG A 594 1.13 7.40 24.10
CA ARG A 594 -0.05 7.85 23.37
C ARG A 594 -1.17 8.11 24.35
N CYS A 595 -1.84 9.24 24.24
CA CYS A 595 -3.00 9.62 25.02
C CYS A 595 -4.20 9.81 24.09
N ASN A 596 -5.27 9.07 24.31
CA ASN A 596 -6.55 9.23 23.63
C ASN A 596 -7.57 9.89 24.57
N PHE A 597 -8.38 10.83 24.05
CA PHE A 597 -9.36 11.60 24.84
C PHE A 597 -10.64 11.88 24.07
#